data_9caa6a70a4643e0403534cd45d6d811c
#
_entry.id   9caa6a70a4643e0403534cd45d6d811c
#
_cell.length_a   1.000
_cell.length_b   1.000
_cell.length_c   1.000
_cell.angle_alpha   90.00
_cell.angle_beta   90.00
_cell.angle_gamma   90.00
#
_symmetry.space_group_name_H-M   'P 1'
#
loop_
_entity.id
_entity.type
_entity.pdbx_description
1 polymer ?
#
loop_
_entity_poly.entity_id
_entity_poly.type
_entity_poly.pdbx_seq_one_letter_code
_entity_poly.pdbx_strand_id
1 'polypeptide(L)'
;MKVFVYNYRRFDEEKYFQQYAEEFGFELGYTEESPTIDNCRLADGCDFISIITTPITPEMMDRFKEGGVRMISTRTIGYDHIDIAYAKRIGMTVTHITYDPEGVAEYTVMMMLMAIRKAKNILERGKDNDFTLDGLIGGELGDMSVGIIGARRIGRSVLRA
;
A
#
# COMPACT_ATOMS: atom_id res chain seq x y z
N MET A 1 -7.43 24.81 -3.68
CA MET A 1 -6.45 23.71 -3.70
C MET A 1 -7.08 22.54 -4.44
N LYS A 2 -6.33 21.91 -5.36
CA LYS A 2 -6.84 20.77 -6.14
C LYS A 2 -5.94 19.56 -5.91
N VAL A 3 -6.55 18.41 -5.68
CA VAL A 3 -5.88 17.14 -5.45
C VAL A 3 -6.34 16.12 -6.48
N PHE A 4 -5.42 15.41 -7.12
CA PHE A 4 -5.74 14.33 -8.03
C PHE A 4 -5.27 12.98 -7.47
N VAL A 5 -6.15 11.97 -7.47
CA VAL A 5 -5.90 10.66 -6.89
C VAL A 5 -5.85 9.61 -7.99
N TYR A 6 -4.70 8.96 -8.15
CA TYR A 6 -4.52 7.78 -8.99
C TYR A 6 -4.73 6.50 -8.18
N ASN A 7 -5.04 5.40 -8.85
CA ASN A 7 -5.37 4.12 -8.19
C ASN A 7 -6.49 4.30 -7.15
N TYR A 8 -7.49 5.12 -7.46
CA TYR A 8 -8.60 5.39 -6.54
C TYR A 8 -9.43 4.15 -6.30
N ARG A 9 -9.60 3.78 -5.05
CA ARG A 9 -10.35 2.59 -4.65
C ARG A 9 -11.66 3.01 -4.00
N ARG A 10 -12.75 2.86 -4.74
CA ARG A 10 -14.08 3.26 -4.26
C ARG A 10 -14.51 2.50 -3.01
N PHE A 11 -14.19 1.20 -2.93
CA PHE A 11 -14.68 0.31 -1.89
C PHE A 11 -14.16 0.64 -0.48
N ASP A 12 -12.99 1.27 -0.35
CA ASP A 12 -12.38 1.56 0.95
C ASP A 12 -11.88 3.00 1.13
N GLU A 13 -11.72 3.79 0.05
CA GLU A 13 -11.14 5.14 0.11
C GLU A 13 -12.16 6.25 -0.15
N GLU A 14 -13.21 6.00 -0.95
CA GLU A 14 -14.13 7.04 -1.43
C GLU A 14 -14.73 7.88 -0.29
N LYS A 15 -15.24 7.22 0.74
CA LYS A 15 -15.82 7.89 1.91
C LYS A 15 -14.86 8.90 2.55
N TYR A 16 -13.59 8.51 2.69
CA TYR A 16 -12.60 9.34 3.36
C TYR A 16 -12.15 10.50 2.48
N PHE A 17 -11.91 10.28 1.19
CA PHE A 17 -11.54 11.35 0.29
C PHE A 17 -12.65 12.39 0.15
N GLN A 18 -13.89 11.98 0.05
CA GLN A 18 -15.04 12.89 0.02
C GLN A 18 -15.18 13.69 1.32
N GLN A 19 -15.14 13.01 2.48
CA GLN A 19 -15.18 13.65 3.78
C GLN A 19 -14.09 14.72 3.93
N TYR A 20 -12.84 14.39 3.59
CA TYR A 20 -11.73 15.32 3.74
C TYR A 20 -11.76 16.43 2.67
N ALA A 21 -12.27 16.18 1.48
CA ALA A 21 -12.46 17.21 0.47
C ALA A 21 -13.42 18.29 0.97
N GLU A 22 -14.53 17.89 1.61
CA GLU A 22 -15.48 18.81 2.24
C GLU A 22 -14.87 19.52 3.45
N GLU A 23 -14.24 18.76 4.36
CA GLU A 23 -13.68 19.30 5.62
C GLU A 23 -12.56 20.32 5.37
N PHE A 24 -11.68 20.04 4.42
CA PHE A 24 -10.54 20.91 4.12
C PHE A 24 -10.72 21.81 2.89
N GLY A 25 -11.86 21.74 2.23
CA GLY A 25 -12.22 22.64 1.13
C GLY A 25 -11.32 22.50 -0.09
N PHE A 26 -11.00 21.27 -0.53
CA PHE A 26 -10.23 21.05 -1.75
C PHE A 26 -11.08 20.37 -2.85
N GLU A 27 -10.78 20.69 -4.11
CA GLU A 27 -11.34 19.98 -5.25
C GLU A 27 -10.66 18.62 -5.43
N LEU A 28 -11.46 17.56 -5.54
CA LEU A 28 -11.00 16.18 -5.70
C LEU A 28 -11.22 15.72 -7.15
N GLY A 29 -10.12 15.44 -7.87
CA GLY A 29 -10.12 14.66 -9.10
C GLY A 29 -9.60 13.25 -8.83
N TYR A 30 -10.02 12.25 -9.61
CA TYR A 30 -9.51 10.89 -9.43
C TYR A 30 -9.63 10.04 -10.70
N THR A 31 -8.83 8.97 -10.71
CA THR A 31 -8.95 7.85 -11.63
C THR A 31 -8.64 6.54 -10.91
N GLU A 32 -9.29 5.45 -11.31
CA GLU A 32 -8.98 4.10 -10.80
C GLU A 32 -7.71 3.52 -11.43
N GLU A 33 -7.24 4.15 -12.52
CA GLU A 33 -6.03 3.73 -13.23
C GLU A 33 -4.76 4.11 -12.46
N SER A 34 -3.71 3.32 -12.68
CA SER A 34 -2.36 3.66 -12.25
C SER A 34 -1.83 4.87 -13.02
N PRO A 35 -0.98 5.71 -12.40
CA PRO A 35 -0.31 6.78 -13.14
C PRO A 35 0.63 6.21 -14.22
N THR A 36 0.57 6.78 -15.41
CA THR A 36 1.42 6.49 -16.58
C THR A 36 1.81 7.80 -17.22
N ILE A 37 2.81 7.79 -18.10
CA ILE A 37 3.19 9.02 -18.82
C ILE A 37 2.03 9.58 -19.66
N ASP A 38 1.19 8.70 -20.21
CA ASP A 38 0.08 9.08 -21.07
C ASP A 38 -1.06 9.76 -20.30
N ASN A 39 -1.31 9.31 -19.05
CA ASN A 39 -2.41 9.82 -18.22
C ASN A 39 -1.98 10.85 -17.17
N CYS A 40 -0.70 11.23 -17.10
CA CYS A 40 -0.23 12.32 -16.21
C CYS A 40 -1.02 13.63 -16.39
N ARG A 41 -1.52 13.88 -17.61
CA ARG A 41 -2.32 15.09 -17.96
C ARG A 41 -3.64 15.19 -17.19
N LEU A 42 -4.15 14.10 -16.67
CA LEU A 42 -5.36 14.12 -15.82
C LEU A 42 -5.19 14.98 -14.57
N ALA A 43 -3.95 15.15 -14.12
CA ALA A 43 -3.60 15.97 -12.95
C ALA A 43 -3.22 17.43 -13.33
N ASP A 44 -3.38 17.85 -14.58
CA ASP A 44 -3.04 19.22 -15.00
C ASP A 44 -3.91 20.23 -14.22
N GLY A 45 -3.25 21.25 -13.66
CA GLY A 45 -3.87 22.25 -12.81
C GLY A 45 -4.14 21.81 -11.36
N CYS A 46 -3.73 20.60 -10.98
CA CYS A 46 -3.77 20.17 -9.59
C CYS A 46 -2.50 20.57 -8.83
N ASP A 47 -2.66 20.87 -7.54
CA ASP A 47 -1.54 21.19 -6.65
C ASP A 47 -0.79 19.93 -6.20
N PHE A 48 -1.52 18.85 -5.96
CA PHE A 48 -1.03 17.61 -5.37
C PHE A 48 -1.58 16.39 -6.08
N ILE A 49 -0.77 15.33 -6.13
CA ILE A 49 -1.23 14.00 -6.53
C ILE A 49 -1.08 13.00 -5.40
N SER A 50 -1.99 12.04 -5.36
CA SER A 50 -1.92 10.91 -4.44
C SER A 50 -1.86 9.60 -5.22
N ILE A 51 -0.89 8.74 -4.85
CA ILE A 51 -0.59 7.46 -5.53
C ILE A 51 -0.51 6.31 -4.53
N ILE A 52 -0.37 5.08 -4.99
CA ILE A 52 -0.06 3.93 -4.12
C ILE A 52 1.36 3.42 -4.40
N THR A 53 1.51 2.35 -5.13
CA THR A 53 2.79 1.63 -5.32
C THR A 53 3.38 1.73 -6.71
N THR A 54 2.72 2.44 -7.61
CA THR A 54 3.18 2.56 -9.00
C THR A 54 4.49 3.34 -9.05
N PRO A 55 5.52 2.81 -9.74
CA PRO A 55 6.77 3.54 -9.91
C PRO A 55 6.56 4.86 -10.65
N ILE A 56 7.07 5.94 -10.08
CA ILE A 56 7.03 7.27 -10.69
C ILE A 56 8.40 7.58 -11.26
N THR A 57 8.48 7.59 -12.59
CA THR A 57 9.73 7.88 -13.30
C THR A 57 10.06 9.36 -13.27
N PRO A 58 11.34 9.75 -13.49
CA PRO A 58 11.73 11.14 -13.65
C PRO A 58 10.91 11.89 -14.70
N GLU A 59 10.65 11.26 -15.84
CA GLU A 59 9.83 11.82 -16.92
C GLU A 59 8.38 12.12 -16.48
N MET A 60 7.77 11.20 -15.72
CA MET A 60 6.46 11.43 -15.12
C MET A 60 6.47 12.58 -14.11
N MET A 61 7.53 12.70 -13.30
CA MET A 61 7.67 13.81 -12.36
C MET A 61 7.77 15.15 -13.08
N ASP A 62 8.55 15.21 -14.16
CA ASP A 62 8.66 16.42 -14.98
C ASP A 62 7.29 16.79 -15.56
N ARG A 63 6.57 15.81 -16.09
CA ARG A 63 5.24 16.02 -16.67
C ARG A 63 4.21 16.49 -15.63
N PHE A 64 4.23 15.92 -14.42
CA PHE A 64 3.40 16.39 -13.31
C PHE A 64 3.76 17.83 -12.91
N LYS A 65 5.04 18.13 -12.84
CA LYS A 65 5.51 19.49 -12.50
C LYS A 65 5.11 20.52 -13.55
N GLU A 66 5.22 20.20 -14.84
CA GLU A 66 4.73 21.04 -15.92
C GLU A 66 3.23 21.30 -15.82
N GLY A 67 2.45 20.29 -15.40
CA GLY A 67 1.01 20.40 -15.13
C GLY A 67 0.65 21.20 -13.89
N GLY A 68 1.63 21.63 -13.07
CA GLY A 68 1.41 22.45 -11.87
C GLY A 68 1.50 21.67 -10.54
N VAL A 69 1.73 20.36 -10.57
CA VAL A 69 1.85 19.53 -9.37
C VAL A 69 3.12 19.88 -8.59
N ARG A 70 2.97 20.13 -7.30
CA ARG A 70 4.06 20.51 -6.39
C ARG A 70 4.44 19.42 -5.40
N MET A 71 3.51 18.45 -5.16
CA MET A 71 3.72 17.40 -4.18
C MET A 71 3.12 16.07 -4.65
N ILE A 72 3.87 14.99 -4.42
CA ILE A 72 3.43 13.62 -4.55
C ILE A 72 3.25 13.04 -3.15
N SER A 73 2.05 12.56 -2.83
CA SER A 73 1.76 11.84 -1.59
C SER A 73 1.52 10.37 -1.90
N THR A 74 2.35 9.48 -1.37
CA THR A 74 2.08 8.04 -1.51
C THR A 74 1.30 7.51 -0.30
N ARG A 75 0.23 6.75 -0.59
CA ARG A 75 -0.61 6.08 0.42
C ARG A 75 0.02 4.77 0.92
N THR A 76 1.36 4.77 1.00
CA THR A 76 2.17 3.63 1.45
C THR A 76 3.19 4.08 2.50
N ILE A 77 3.67 3.18 3.32
CA ILE A 77 4.81 3.44 4.23
C ILE A 77 6.12 3.47 3.45
N GLY A 78 6.34 2.50 2.58
CA GLY A 78 7.50 2.46 1.70
C GLY A 78 7.33 3.42 0.53
N TYR A 79 8.41 4.04 0.09
CA TYR A 79 8.43 5.00 -1.01
C TYR A 79 9.55 4.74 -2.01
N ASP A 80 10.06 3.51 -2.06
CA ASP A 80 11.16 3.10 -2.95
C ASP A 80 10.78 3.16 -4.45
N HIS A 81 9.49 3.25 -4.74
CA HIS A 81 8.94 3.44 -6.08
C HIS A 81 8.99 4.89 -6.58
N ILE A 82 9.53 5.82 -5.78
CA ILE A 82 9.67 7.25 -6.13
C ILE A 82 11.15 7.64 -6.00
N ASP A 83 11.75 8.19 -7.06
CA ASP A 83 13.11 8.73 -7.00
C ASP A 83 13.14 10.04 -6.20
N ILE A 84 13.40 9.92 -4.90
CA ILE A 84 13.45 11.05 -3.97
C ILE A 84 14.56 12.03 -4.32
N ALA A 85 15.69 11.54 -4.83
CA ALA A 85 16.80 12.41 -5.21
C ALA A 85 16.42 13.27 -6.41
N TYR A 86 15.73 12.70 -7.37
CA TYR A 86 15.21 13.42 -8.52
C TYR A 86 14.13 14.43 -8.10
N ALA A 87 13.13 13.99 -7.33
CA ALA A 87 12.07 14.86 -6.82
C ALA A 87 12.63 16.11 -6.13
N LYS A 88 13.61 15.91 -5.23
CA LYS A 88 14.30 17.00 -4.54
C LYS A 88 15.02 17.95 -5.52
N ARG A 89 15.68 17.40 -6.53
CA ARG A 89 16.42 18.22 -7.54
C ARG A 89 15.48 19.13 -8.31
N ILE A 90 14.30 18.66 -8.65
CA ILE A 90 13.30 19.45 -9.38
C ILE A 90 12.41 20.29 -8.44
N GLY A 91 12.62 20.25 -7.12
CA GLY A 91 11.82 21.00 -6.15
C GLY A 91 10.40 20.45 -5.94
N MET A 92 10.18 19.13 -6.16
CA MET A 92 8.93 18.45 -5.89
C MET A 92 8.95 17.84 -4.51
N THR A 93 7.95 18.12 -3.69
CA THR A 93 7.81 17.52 -2.36
C THR A 93 7.27 16.09 -2.47
N VAL A 94 7.82 15.16 -1.71
CA VAL A 94 7.29 13.80 -1.59
C VAL A 94 6.94 13.52 -0.13
N THR A 95 5.74 13.01 0.08
CA THR A 95 5.25 12.60 1.41
C THR A 95 4.76 11.16 1.37
N HIS A 96 4.76 10.51 2.52
CA HIS A 96 4.24 9.16 2.69
C HIS A 96 3.40 9.08 3.95
N ILE A 97 2.56 8.04 4.04
CA ILE A 97 1.75 7.80 5.24
C ILE A 97 2.54 7.04 6.31
N THR A 98 2.03 7.15 7.54
CA THR A 98 2.45 6.30 8.66
C THR A 98 1.22 5.69 9.29
N TYR A 99 1.30 4.43 9.69
CA TYR A 99 0.27 3.73 10.46
C TYR A 99 0.92 2.81 11.50
N ASP A 100 0.11 2.29 12.39
CA ASP A 100 0.55 1.32 13.37
C ASP A 100 0.93 0.00 12.66
N PRO A 101 2.13 -0.54 12.89
CA PRO A 101 2.61 -1.76 12.26
C PRO A 101 1.93 -3.03 12.78
N GLU A 102 1.17 -2.96 13.88
CA GLU A 102 0.61 -4.14 14.55
C GLU A 102 -0.33 -4.93 13.65
N GLY A 103 -1.23 -4.27 12.91
CA GLY A 103 -2.12 -4.97 11.99
C GLY A 103 -1.39 -5.79 10.90
N VAL A 104 -0.25 -5.28 10.39
CA VAL A 104 0.60 -6.03 9.44
C VAL A 104 1.32 -7.18 10.14
N ALA A 105 1.75 -6.98 11.39
CA ALA A 105 2.40 -8.01 12.17
C ALA A 105 1.45 -9.17 12.49
N GLU A 106 0.24 -8.87 12.94
CA GLU A 106 -0.82 -9.86 13.20
C GLU A 106 -1.15 -10.67 11.93
N TYR A 107 -1.31 -9.98 10.79
CA TYR A 107 -1.53 -10.65 9.52
C TYR A 107 -0.36 -11.58 9.15
N THR A 108 0.87 -11.16 9.40
CA THR A 108 2.07 -11.96 9.16
C THR A 108 2.08 -13.23 10.02
N VAL A 109 1.80 -13.11 11.32
CA VAL A 109 1.70 -14.26 12.25
C VAL A 109 0.57 -15.19 11.86
N MET A 110 -0.60 -14.64 11.47
CA MET A 110 -1.70 -15.43 10.95
C MET A 110 -1.27 -16.26 9.74
N MET A 111 -0.57 -15.66 8.77
CA MET A 111 -0.08 -16.37 7.58
C MET A 111 0.93 -17.46 7.93
N MET A 112 1.81 -17.25 8.91
CA MET A 112 2.73 -18.27 9.42
C MET A 112 1.94 -19.45 10.00
N LEU A 113 0.97 -19.18 10.86
CA LEU A 113 0.12 -20.20 11.46
C LEU A 113 -0.68 -20.98 10.41
N MET A 114 -1.27 -20.28 9.45
CA MET A 114 -1.99 -20.92 8.34
C MET A 114 -1.10 -21.85 7.53
N ALA A 115 0.14 -21.45 7.25
CA ALA A 115 1.10 -22.28 6.52
C ALA A 115 1.49 -23.54 7.32
N ILE A 116 1.91 -23.35 8.59
CA ILE A 116 2.35 -24.43 9.47
C ILE A 116 1.22 -25.44 9.73
N ARG A 117 0.00 -24.96 9.93
CA ARG A 117 -1.19 -25.77 10.22
C ARG A 117 -1.88 -26.28 8.96
N LYS A 118 -1.30 -26.05 7.77
CA LYS A 118 -1.87 -26.49 6.46
C LYS A 118 -3.33 -26.04 6.25
N ALA A 119 -3.65 -24.83 6.72
CA ALA A 119 -5.03 -24.32 6.76
C ALA A 119 -5.69 -24.33 5.38
N LYS A 120 -4.97 -23.99 4.30
CA LYS A 120 -5.50 -24.05 2.93
C LYS A 120 -6.02 -25.45 2.59
N ASN A 121 -5.21 -26.48 2.82
CA ASN A 121 -5.57 -27.86 2.50
C ASN A 121 -6.76 -28.33 3.33
N ILE A 122 -6.80 -27.96 4.62
CA ILE A 122 -7.93 -28.29 5.51
C ILE A 122 -9.22 -27.67 4.99
N LEU A 123 -9.18 -26.38 4.61
CA LEU A 123 -10.35 -25.68 4.11
C LEU A 123 -10.83 -26.23 2.75
N GLU A 124 -9.92 -26.62 1.87
CA GLU A 124 -10.26 -27.22 0.57
C GLU A 124 -10.95 -28.59 0.75
N ARG A 125 -10.37 -29.46 1.56
CA ARG A 125 -10.95 -30.80 1.85
C ARG A 125 -12.27 -30.71 2.62
N GLY A 126 -12.39 -29.71 3.51
CA GLY A 126 -13.63 -29.48 4.25
C GLY A 126 -14.84 -29.16 3.36
N LYS A 127 -14.63 -28.63 2.15
CA LYS A 127 -15.70 -28.41 1.16
C LYS A 127 -16.32 -29.73 0.65
N ASP A 128 -15.51 -30.76 0.65
CA ASP A 128 -15.92 -32.10 0.25
C ASP A 128 -16.33 -32.98 1.44
N ASN A 129 -16.52 -32.39 2.63
CA ASN A 129 -16.77 -33.06 3.91
C ASN A 129 -15.70 -34.12 4.28
N ASP A 130 -14.47 -33.92 3.81
CA ASP A 130 -13.34 -34.76 4.19
C ASP A 130 -12.59 -34.12 5.39
N PHE A 131 -12.82 -34.68 6.57
CA PHE A 131 -12.20 -34.27 7.83
C PHE A 131 -11.11 -35.23 8.32
N THR A 132 -10.59 -36.08 7.45
CA THR A 132 -9.52 -37.02 7.78
C THR A 132 -8.22 -36.26 8.06
N LEU A 133 -7.42 -36.73 9.01
CA LEU A 133 -6.16 -36.07 9.41
C LEU A 133 -4.96 -36.51 8.57
N ASP A 134 -5.12 -37.49 7.69
CA ASP A 134 -4.02 -37.98 6.87
C ASP A 134 -3.43 -36.89 5.99
N GLY A 135 -2.13 -36.67 6.11
CA GLY A 135 -1.42 -35.61 5.42
C GLY A 135 -1.71 -34.17 5.91
N LEU A 136 -2.64 -33.98 6.86
CA LEU A 136 -3.04 -32.65 7.36
C LEU A 136 -2.49 -32.31 8.75
N ILE A 137 -1.73 -33.19 9.37
CA ILE A 137 -1.04 -32.89 10.64
C ILE A 137 -0.01 -31.81 10.36
N GLY A 138 -0.19 -30.66 10.99
CA GLY A 138 0.74 -29.52 10.92
C GLY A 138 1.73 -29.53 12.08
N GLY A 139 2.65 -28.58 12.08
CA GLY A 139 3.56 -28.32 13.20
C GLY A 139 3.02 -27.28 14.18
N GLU A 140 3.78 -27.03 15.25
CA GLU A 140 3.54 -25.96 16.21
C GLU A 140 4.57 -24.84 15.99
N LEU A 141 4.11 -23.59 16.06
CA LEU A 141 5.01 -22.45 15.87
C LEU A 141 6.10 -22.38 16.96
N GLY A 142 5.76 -22.81 18.19
CA GLY A 142 6.69 -22.86 19.31
C GLY A 142 7.88 -23.80 19.13
N ASP A 143 7.76 -24.79 18.25
CA ASP A 143 8.83 -25.75 17.93
C ASP A 143 9.71 -25.30 16.74
N MET A 144 9.44 -24.11 16.18
CA MET A 144 10.09 -23.61 14.97
C MET A 144 10.99 -22.43 15.27
N SER A 145 12.05 -22.30 14.46
CA SER A 145 12.86 -21.09 14.41
C SER A 145 12.39 -20.22 13.25
N VAL A 146 11.97 -19.00 13.54
CA VAL A 146 11.51 -18.03 12.54
C VAL A 146 12.58 -16.97 12.32
N GLY A 147 13.04 -16.82 11.09
CA GLY A 147 13.96 -15.75 10.67
C GLY A 147 13.18 -14.55 10.11
N ILE A 148 13.49 -13.35 10.60
CA ILE A 148 12.89 -12.11 10.09
C ILE A 148 13.94 -11.29 9.38
N ILE A 149 13.73 -11.02 8.08
CA ILE A 149 14.58 -10.15 7.28
C ILE A 149 13.98 -8.75 7.30
N GLY A 150 14.66 -7.81 7.95
CA GLY A 150 14.20 -6.44 8.10
C GLY A 150 13.62 -6.15 9.49
N ALA A 151 14.43 -5.59 10.38
CA ALA A 151 14.07 -5.29 11.78
C ALA A 151 13.64 -3.81 11.98
N ARG A 152 12.95 -3.21 11.00
CA ARG A 152 12.29 -1.90 11.15
C ARG A 152 10.97 -2.05 11.91
N ARG A 153 10.08 -1.05 11.83
CA ARG A 153 8.84 -1.00 12.65
C ARG A 153 8.00 -2.29 12.53
N ILE A 154 7.70 -2.74 11.30
CA ILE A 154 6.90 -3.95 11.07
C ILE A 154 7.63 -5.21 11.58
N GLY A 155 8.89 -5.42 11.18
CA GLY A 155 9.63 -6.61 11.61
C GLY A 155 9.79 -6.71 13.14
N ARG A 156 9.97 -5.56 13.83
CA ARG A 156 9.97 -5.53 15.30
C ARG A 156 8.62 -5.86 15.91
N SER A 157 7.52 -5.46 15.25
CA SER A 157 6.17 -5.78 15.71
C SER A 157 5.90 -7.28 15.57
N VAL A 158 6.31 -7.88 14.44
CA VAL A 158 6.22 -9.34 14.23
C VAL A 158 7.02 -10.12 15.29
N LEU A 159 8.20 -9.60 15.72
CA LEU A 159 9.00 -10.23 16.78
C LEU A 159 8.34 -10.20 18.18
N ARG A 160 7.37 -9.33 18.38
CA ARG A 160 6.66 -9.18 19.66
C ARG A 160 5.33 -9.93 19.71
N ALA A 161 4.73 -10.13 18.53
CA ALA A 161 3.47 -10.85 18.38
C ALA A 161 3.67 -12.37 18.47
#